data_ee60da222af05b30427406b61097aba3
#
_entry.id   ee60da222af05b30427406b61097aba3
#
_cell.length_a   1.000
_cell.length_b   1.000
_cell.length_c   1.000
_cell.angle_alpha   90.00
_cell.angle_beta   90.00
_cell.angle_gamma   90.00
#
_symmetry.space_group_name_H-M   'P 1'
#
loop_
_entity.id
_entity.type
_entity.pdbx_description
1 polymer ?
#
loop_
_entity_poly.entity_id
_entity_poly.type
_entity_poly.pdbx_seq_one_letter_code
_entity_poly.pdbx_strand_id
1 'polypeptide(L)'
;DGDYSETQLMHHMVKMLVEDQTDLTVNISDQMSQVNNWNALNGDGHTCDLMISYDGTLLTTFFHEDTPDVPEGMTIYDYVKEKALEECDLHVLGKLGFENTYAIGVPEELSAEYGLTTISDLVPIADQLVFGAEQEFFTLEGSMKYNPFVEFYGLNFKDYIPVDMGLKYASIENGTFDVAVVYTTDGLNRKVGLKVLEDDKSFFPDYNGMFVVRGDILEQYPELEGILEQLSGAISTEDMAEMTYQVDVQGRTVDDVAREFLVSR
;
A
#
# COMPACT_ATOMS: atom_id res chain seq x y z
N ASP A 1 -2.14 5.71 -15.42
CA ASP A 1 -1.11 5.67 -14.37
C ASP A 1 -1.75 5.95 -13.01
N GLY A 2 -1.05 5.62 -11.92
CA GLY A 2 -1.50 5.96 -10.59
C GLY A 2 -1.12 7.38 -10.18
N ASP A 3 -1.76 7.88 -9.12
CA ASP A 3 -1.58 9.24 -8.58
C ASP A 3 -0.49 9.35 -7.49
N TYR A 4 0.21 8.26 -7.18
CA TYR A 4 1.35 8.22 -6.25
C TYR A 4 2.49 7.33 -6.77
N SER A 5 3.70 7.57 -6.30
CA SER A 5 4.95 7.02 -6.86
C SER A 5 5.01 5.49 -6.88
N GLU A 6 4.49 4.81 -5.86
CA GLU A 6 4.46 3.35 -5.79
C GLU A 6 3.73 2.73 -6.99
N THR A 7 2.53 3.23 -7.32
CA THR A 7 1.77 2.73 -8.47
C THR A 7 2.43 3.10 -9.80
N GLN A 8 3.04 4.27 -9.88
CA GLN A 8 3.79 4.70 -11.06
C GLN A 8 5.02 3.81 -11.30
N LEU A 9 5.78 3.50 -10.25
CA LEU A 9 6.93 2.59 -10.32
C LEU A 9 6.52 1.23 -10.90
N MET A 10 5.40 0.68 -10.43
CA MET A 10 4.90 -0.61 -10.90
C MET A 10 4.48 -0.58 -12.37
N HIS A 11 3.74 0.45 -12.79
CA HIS A 11 3.33 0.58 -14.19
C HIS A 11 4.56 0.79 -15.13
N HIS A 12 5.57 1.54 -14.68
CA HIS A 12 6.80 1.70 -15.45
C HIS A 12 7.62 0.42 -15.52
N MET A 13 7.67 -0.40 -14.47
CA MET A 13 8.29 -1.72 -14.51
C MET A 13 7.57 -2.65 -15.49
N VAL A 14 6.23 -2.67 -15.48
CA VAL A 14 5.42 -3.41 -16.46
C VAL A 14 5.78 -3.00 -17.88
N LYS A 15 5.80 -1.69 -18.16
CA LYS A 15 6.18 -1.17 -19.48
C LYS A 15 7.55 -1.68 -19.92
N MET A 16 8.57 -1.58 -19.06
CA MET A 16 9.91 -2.00 -19.36
C MET A 16 10.01 -3.50 -19.64
N LEU A 17 9.35 -4.33 -18.81
CA LEU A 17 9.39 -5.79 -18.96
C LEU A 17 8.66 -6.26 -20.22
N VAL A 18 7.50 -5.69 -20.51
CA VAL A 18 6.71 -6.09 -21.69
C VAL A 18 7.39 -5.65 -22.97
N GLU A 19 7.88 -4.42 -23.06
CA GLU A 19 8.55 -3.89 -24.25
C GLU A 19 9.95 -4.52 -24.49
N ASP A 20 10.62 -5.03 -23.44
CA ASP A 20 11.89 -5.74 -23.59
C ASP A 20 11.71 -7.19 -24.07
N GLN A 21 10.61 -7.83 -23.72
CA GLN A 21 10.40 -9.26 -23.97
C GLN A 21 9.43 -9.54 -25.12
N THR A 22 8.76 -8.51 -25.67
CA THR A 22 7.78 -8.64 -26.76
C THR A 22 7.90 -7.50 -27.76
N ASP A 23 7.19 -7.60 -28.87
CA ASP A 23 7.03 -6.50 -29.85
C ASP A 23 5.84 -5.56 -29.49
N LEU A 24 5.24 -5.74 -28.32
CA LEU A 24 4.12 -4.91 -27.85
C LEU A 24 4.62 -3.55 -27.36
N THR A 25 3.76 -2.53 -27.45
CA THR A 25 4.00 -1.21 -26.89
C THR A 25 3.04 -0.97 -25.75
N VAL A 26 3.56 -0.58 -24.59
CA VAL A 26 2.75 -0.26 -23.41
C VAL A 26 2.58 1.26 -23.31
N ASN A 27 1.33 1.70 -23.34
CA ASN A 27 0.96 3.10 -23.15
C ASN A 27 0.55 3.33 -21.70
N ILE A 28 1.32 4.15 -20.98
CA ILE A 28 0.95 4.60 -19.64
C ILE A 28 -0.01 5.78 -19.78
N SER A 29 -1.23 5.66 -19.25
CA SER A 29 -2.25 6.72 -19.25
C SER A 29 -1.85 7.90 -18.36
N ASP A 30 -2.62 9.00 -18.41
CA ASP A 30 -2.50 10.09 -17.44
C ASP A 30 -2.75 9.57 -16.01
N GLN A 31 -2.23 10.30 -15.02
CA GLN A 31 -2.38 9.95 -13.61
C GLN A 31 -3.86 10.01 -13.18
N MET A 32 -4.30 8.95 -12.52
CA MET A 32 -5.67 8.78 -12.04
C MET A 32 -5.68 8.14 -10.65
N SER A 33 -6.73 8.42 -9.89
CA SER A 33 -6.99 7.71 -8.63
C SER A 33 -7.30 6.24 -8.88
N GLN A 34 -7.17 5.40 -7.84
CA GLN A 34 -7.52 3.97 -7.91
C GLN A 34 -8.95 3.75 -8.43
N VAL A 35 -9.92 4.56 -8.00
CA VAL A 35 -11.31 4.46 -8.46
C VAL A 35 -11.44 4.76 -9.95
N ASN A 36 -10.73 5.75 -10.46
CA ASN A 36 -10.76 6.08 -11.88
C ASN A 36 -10.03 5.01 -12.72
N ASN A 37 -8.93 4.46 -12.24
CA ASN A 37 -8.24 3.34 -12.88
C ASN A 37 -9.14 2.10 -12.93
N TRP A 38 -9.83 1.78 -11.84
CA TRP A 38 -10.82 0.69 -11.81
C TRP A 38 -11.94 0.88 -12.83
N ASN A 39 -12.51 2.09 -12.90
CA ASN A 39 -13.55 2.39 -13.88
C ASN A 39 -13.03 2.31 -15.33
N ALA A 40 -11.77 2.67 -15.57
CA ALA A 40 -11.15 2.55 -16.88
C ALA A 40 -10.88 1.07 -17.26
N LEU A 41 -10.58 0.22 -16.29
CA LEU A 41 -10.33 -1.21 -16.48
C LEU A 41 -11.64 -2.00 -16.62
N ASN A 42 -12.59 -1.83 -15.69
CA ASN A 42 -13.80 -2.64 -15.54
C ASN A 42 -15.07 -1.99 -16.15
N GLY A 43 -15.00 -0.74 -16.57
CA GLY A 43 -16.15 -0.04 -17.18
C GLY A 43 -16.36 -0.40 -18.65
N ASP A 44 -17.56 -0.11 -19.17
CA ASP A 44 -17.99 -0.42 -20.55
C ASP A 44 -17.03 0.08 -21.67
N GLY A 45 -16.18 1.04 -21.38
CA GLY A 45 -15.27 1.65 -22.35
C GLY A 45 -13.94 0.88 -22.51
N HIS A 46 -13.56 0.06 -21.54
CA HIS A 46 -12.30 -0.69 -21.50
C HIS A 46 -11.10 0.13 -21.98
N THR A 47 -10.88 1.30 -21.36
CA THR A 47 -9.81 2.23 -21.74
C THR A 47 -8.47 1.95 -21.06
N CYS A 48 -8.43 0.93 -20.20
CA CYS A 48 -7.26 0.42 -19.52
C CYS A 48 -7.26 -1.11 -19.57
N ASP A 49 -6.11 -1.72 -19.74
CA ASP A 49 -5.95 -3.17 -19.87
C ASP A 49 -5.40 -3.82 -18.59
N LEU A 50 -4.66 -3.05 -17.80
CA LEU A 50 -4.01 -3.47 -16.58
C LEU A 50 -3.93 -2.31 -15.59
N MET A 51 -4.09 -2.59 -14.30
CA MET A 51 -3.75 -1.67 -13.23
C MET A 51 -3.05 -2.40 -12.07
N ILE A 52 -2.30 -1.68 -11.26
CA ILE A 52 -1.94 -2.14 -9.92
C ILE A 52 -3.05 -1.76 -8.94
N SER A 53 -3.35 -2.67 -8.03
CA SER A 53 -4.25 -2.43 -6.91
C SER A 53 -3.81 -3.23 -5.68
N TYR A 54 -4.64 -3.24 -4.66
CA TYR A 54 -4.40 -3.96 -3.40
C TYR A 54 -5.60 -4.83 -3.06
N ASP A 55 -5.37 -5.98 -2.43
CA ASP A 55 -6.43 -6.90 -2.05
C ASP A 55 -7.47 -6.24 -1.12
N GLY A 56 -7.03 -5.45 -0.14
CA GLY A 56 -7.94 -4.67 0.70
C GLY A 56 -8.72 -3.59 -0.05
N THR A 57 -8.12 -2.95 -1.08
CA THR A 57 -8.84 -1.98 -1.92
C THR A 57 -9.89 -2.67 -2.79
N LEU A 58 -9.56 -3.83 -3.37
CA LEU A 58 -10.54 -4.63 -4.11
C LEU A 58 -11.73 -4.98 -3.23
N LEU A 59 -11.47 -5.50 -2.02
CA LEU A 59 -12.52 -5.89 -1.08
C LEU A 59 -13.42 -4.69 -0.72
N THR A 60 -12.82 -3.63 -0.16
CA THR A 60 -13.59 -2.57 0.49
C THR A 60 -14.11 -1.51 -0.48
N THR A 61 -13.28 -1.11 -1.45
CA THR A 61 -13.61 0.01 -2.34
C THR A 61 -14.39 -0.44 -3.58
N PHE A 62 -14.03 -1.60 -4.15
CA PHE A 62 -14.59 -2.01 -5.43
C PHE A 62 -15.70 -3.05 -5.29
N PHE A 63 -15.56 -3.99 -4.35
CA PHE A 63 -16.63 -4.97 -4.07
C PHE A 63 -17.58 -4.53 -2.95
N HIS A 64 -17.26 -3.44 -2.22
CA HIS A 64 -18.09 -2.90 -1.12
C HIS A 64 -18.35 -3.92 0.00
N GLU A 65 -17.35 -4.71 0.33
CA GLU A 65 -17.35 -5.72 1.38
C GLU A 65 -16.28 -5.41 2.43
N ASP A 66 -16.28 -6.13 3.55
CA ASP A 66 -15.29 -5.96 4.62
C ASP A 66 -14.76 -7.33 5.07
N THR A 67 -13.71 -7.35 5.89
CA THR A 67 -13.05 -8.56 6.37
C THR A 67 -14.01 -9.64 6.89
N PRO A 68 -15.11 -9.32 7.63
CA PRO A 68 -16.08 -10.32 8.05
C PRO A 68 -16.84 -11.02 6.91
N ASP A 69 -16.85 -10.46 5.71
CA ASP A 69 -17.50 -11.04 4.53
C ASP A 69 -16.61 -12.09 3.85
N VAL A 70 -15.31 -12.12 4.16
CA VAL A 70 -14.37 -13.09 3.64
C VAL A 70 -14.64 -14.46 4.30
N PRO A 71 -14.84 -15.56 3.53
CA PRO A 71 -15.10 -16.87 4.06
C PRO A 71 -14.01 -17.36 5.02
N GLU A 72 -14.42 -18.07 6.08
CA GLU A 72 -13.48 -18.64 7.05
C GLU A 72 -12.44 -19.55 6.38
N GLY A 73 -11.17 -19.25 6.62
CA GLY A 73 -10.04 -20.00 6.06
C GLY A 73 -9.54 -19.49 4.71
N MET A 74 -10.16 -18.48 4.12
CA MET A 74 -9.62 -17.76 2.96
C MET A 74 -8.85 -16.52 3.40
N THR A 75 -7.81 -16.17 2.65
CA THR A 75 -7.19 -14.85 2.76
C THR A 75 -8.01 -13.81 1.98
N ILE A 76 -7.86 -12.51 2.29
CA ILE A 76 -8.48 -11.43 1.50
C ILE A 76 -8.06 -11.57 0.03
N TYR A 77 -6.76 -11.81 -0.21
CA TYR A 77 -6.21 -11.99 -1.55
C TYR A 77 -6.92 -13.11 -2.33
N ASP A 78 -7.03 -14.30 -1.75
CA ASP A 78 -7.66 -15.44 -2.44
C ASP A 78 -9.13 -15.14 -2.75
N TYR A 79 -9.84 -14.54 -1.81
CA TYR A 79 -11.24 -14.18 -1.98
C TYR A 79 -11.46 -13.16 -3.10
N VAL A 80 -10.73 -12.05 -3.10
CA VAL A 80 -10.89 -11.01 -4.13
C VAL A 80 -10.41 -11.49 -5.50
N LYS A 81 -9.44 -12.41 -5.54
CA LYS A 81 -8.95 -13.04 -6.77
C LYS A 81 -10.06 -13.88 -7.43
N GLU A 82 -10.73 -14.73 -6.67
CA GLU A 82 -11.85 -15.53 -7.18
C GLU A 82 -13.00 -14.62 -7.62
N LYS A 83 -13.37 -13.65 -6.78
CA LYS A 83 -14.46 -12.72 -7.04
C LYS A 83 -14.23 -11.83 -8.26
N ALA A 84 -13.02 -11.31 -8.45
CA ALA A 84 -12.66 -10.50 -9.62
C ALA A 84 -12.81 -11.28 -10.92
N LEU A 85 -12.40 -12.55 -10.91
CA LEU A 85 -12.57 -13.44 -12.08
C LEU A 85 -14.04 -13.75 -12.35
N GLU A 86 -14.81 -14.12 -11.31
CA GLU A 86 -16.19 -14.56 -11.48
C GLU A 86 -17.14 -13.42 -11.86
N GLU A 87 -16.99 -12.24 -11.26
CA GLU A 87 -17.92 -11.12 -11.44
C GLU A 87 -17.50 -10.13 -12.53
N CYS A 88 -16.20 -10.01 -12.80
CA CYS A 88 -15.66 -8.96 -13.65
C CYS A 88 -14.82 -9.43 -14.84
N ASP A 89 -14.52 -10.73 -14.95
CA ASP A 89 -13.55 -11.28 -15.92
C ASP A 89 -12.17 -10.61 -15.80
N LEU A 90 -11.77 -10.33 -14.56
CA LEU A 90 -10.49 -9.73 -14.22
C LEU A 90 -9.58 -10.75 -13.54
N HIS A 91 -8.37 -10.86 -14.02
CA HIS A 91 -7.34 -11.74 -13.45
C HIS A 91 -6.49 -10.98 -12.44
N VAL A 92 -6.56 -11.37 -11.19
CA VAL A 92 -5.65 -10.92 -10.14
C VAL A 92 -4.42 -11.81 -10.18
N LEU A 93 -3.26 -11.25 -10.50
CA LEU A 93 -1.98 -11.97 -10.59
C LEU A 93 -1.36 -12.17 -9.21
N GLY A 94 -0.19 -12.82 -9.15
CA GLY A 94 0.51 -13.09 -7.89
C GLY A 94 0.81 -11.81 -7.08
N LYS A 95 0.85 -11.98 -5.76
CA LYS A 95 1.25 -10.89 -4.85
C LYS A 95 2.65 -10.39 -5.21
N LEU A 96 2.84 -9.08 -5.32
CA LEU A 96 4.12 -8.48 -5.71
C LEU A 96 5.22 -8.64 -4.66
N GLY A 97 4.82 -8.86 -3.39
CA GLY A 97 5.72 -9.13 -2.27
C GLY A 97 5.82 -7.99 -1.27
N PHE A 98 5.28 -6.83 -1.58
CA PHE A 98 5.15 -5.72 -0.64
C PHE A 98 3.70 -5.53 -0.18
N GLU A 99 3.57 -4.92 0.98
CA GLU A 99 2.28 -4.57 1.59
C GLU A 99 2.27 -3.07 1.89
N ASN A 100 1.24 -2.37 1.42
CA ASN A 100 1.02 -0.96 1.72
C ASN A 100 -0.10 -0.83 2.76
N THR A 101 0.16 -1.31 3.98
CA THR A 101 -0.80 -1.27 5.08
C THR A 101 -0.57 -0.07 5.99
N TYR A 102 -1.54 0.21 6.86
CA TYR A 102 -1.31 1.09 7.99
C TYR A 102 -0.26 0.51 8.93
N ALA A 103 0.55 1.38 9.48
CA ALA A 103 1.52 1.06 10.51
C ALA A 103 1.61 2.20 11.54
N ILE A 104 2.30 1.93 12.63
CA ILE A 104 2.54 2.92 13.68
C ILE A 104 4.00 3.36 13.61
N GLY A 105 4.21 4.65 13.40
CA GLY A 105 5.53 5.28 13.36
C GLY A 105 5.79 6.11 14.61
N VAL A 106 7.01 6.05 15.10
CA VAL A 106 7.52 6.90 16.17
C VAL A 106 8.87 7.51 15.76
N PRO A 107 9.26 8.68 16.26
CA PRO A 107 10.61 9.19 16.04
C PRO A 107 11.67 8.17 16.47
N GLU A 108 12.75 8.03 15.69
CA GLU A 108 13.85 7.10 16.03
C GLU A 108 14.45 7.39 17.41
N GLU A 109 14.49 8.66 17.82
CA GLU A 109 14.97 9.07 19.15
C GLU A 109 14.08 8.50 20.26
N LEU A 110 12.74 8.57 20.11
CA LEU A 110 11.79 8.00 21.05
C LEU A 110 11.90 6.47 21.10
N SER A 111 12.03 5.83 19.92
CA SER A 111 12.26 4.39 19.83
C SER A 111 13.53 3.97 20.57
N ALA A 112 14.63 4.70 20.39
CA ALA A 112 15.90 4.40 21.05
C ALA A 112 15.85 4.63 22.58
N GLU A 113 15.15 5.69 23.03
CA GLU A 113 15.01 6.03 24.45
C GLU A 113 14.27 4.96 25.24
N TYR A 114 13.17 4.44 24.69
CA TYR A 114 12.29 3.48 25.35
C TYR A 114 12.46 2.03 24.85
N GLY A 115 13.32 1.80 23.86
CA GLY A 115 13.57 0.48 23.27
C GLY A 115 12.37 -0.06 22.49
N LEU A 116 11.60 0.82 21.80
CA LEU A 116 10.39 0.48 21.08
C LEU A 116 10.72 -0.27 19.78
N THR A 117 10.15 -1.45 19.60
CA THR A 117 10.27 -2.28 18.40
C THR A 117 8.91 -2.73 17.87
N THR A 118 7.97 -2.94 18.77
CA THR A 118 6.61 -3.40 18.47
C THR A 118 5.57 -2.39 18.93
N ILE A 119 4.34 -2.50 18.43
CA ILE A 119 3.21 -1.66 18.91
C ILE A 119 2.92 -1.94 20.39
N SER A 120 3.06 -3.20 20.83
CA SER A 120 2.88 -3.55 22.25
C SER A 120 3.85 -2.85 23.20
N ASP A 121 5.04 -2.46 22.72
CA ASP A 121 6.03 -1.73 23.53
C ASP A 121 5.55 -0.31 23.93
N LEU A 122 4.55 0.23 23.23
CA LEU A 122 3.95 1.53 23.58
C LEU A 122 3.08 1.46 24.84
N VAL A 123 2.52 0.30 25.19
CA VAL A 123 1.53 0.18 26.27
C VAL A 123 1.98 0.78 27.60
N PRO A 124 3.23 0.55 28.09
CA PRO A 124 3.68 1.10 29.39
C PRO A 124 3.89 2.60 29.41
N ILE A 125 3.96 3.28 28.26
CA ILE A 125 4.29 4.70 28.14
C ILE A 125 3.24 5.51 27.38
N ALA A 126 2.20 4.87 26.85
CA ALA A 126 1.20 5.53 26.01
C ALA A 126 0.51 6.72 26.70
N ASP A 127 0.33 6.69 28.02
CA ASP A 127 -0.26 7.76 28.82
C ASP A 127 0.58 9.05 28.88
N GLN A 128 1.80 9.01 28.35
CA GLN A 128 2.71 10.17 28.24
C GLN A 128 2.75 10.70 26.80
N LEU A 129 2.29 9.91 25.82
CA LEU A 129 2.44 10.17 24.39
C LEU A 129 1.16 10.73 23.76
N VAL A 130 1.33 11.59 22.77
CA VAL A 130 0.27 12.15 21.94
C VAL A 130 0.24 11.40 20.61
N PHE A 131 -0.95 10.95 20.20
CA PHE A 131 -1.17 10.18 18.98
C PHE A 131 -1.68 11.09 17.84
N GLY A 132 -1.12 10.99 16.65
CA GLY A 132 -1.52 11.73 15.45
C GLY A 132 -1.98 10.82 14.31
N ALA A 133 -3.06 11.18 13.65
CA ALA A 133 -3.53 10.51 12.44
C ALA A 133 -4.44 11.43 11.62
N GLU A 134 -4.77 11.01 10.41
CA GLU A 134 -5.79 11.68 9.59
C GLU A 134 -7.15 11.66 10.30
N GLN A 135 -7.99 12.67 10.04
CA GLN A 135 -9.31 12.83 10.66
C GLN A 135 -10.19 11.57 10.53
N GLU A 136 -10.10 10.89 9.39
CA GLU A 136 -10.86 9.68 9.07
C GLU A 136 -10.51 8.51 9.99
N PHE A 137 -9.28 8.47 10.52
CA PHE A 137 -8.86 7.43 11.46
C PHE A 137 -9.59 7.53 12.79
N PHE A 138 -10.01 8.74 13.18
CA PHE A 138 -10.73 9.00 14.43
C PHE A 138 -12.25 8.98 14.30
N THR A 139 -12.80 9.32 13.14
CA THR A 139 -14.22 9.63 12.97
C THR A 139 -15.01 8.63 12.14
N LEU A 140 -14.35 7.88 11.23
CA LEU A 140 -15.03 6.86 10.45
C LEU A 140 -15.23 5.58 11.26
N GLU A 141 -16.36 4.91 11.03
CA GLU A 141 -16.60 3.57 11.55
C GLU A 141 -15.78 2.55 10.75
N GLY A 142 -15.35 1.48 11.41
CA GLY A 142 -14.59 0.39 10.81
C GLY A 142 -13.63 -0.28 11.80
N SER A 143 -13.20 -1.48 11.45
CA SER A 143 -12.32 -2.30 12.29
C SER A 143 -10.92 -1.72 12.46
N MET A 144 -10.41 -1.01 11.44
CA MET A 144 -9.05 -0.43 11.40
C MET A 144 -9.07 1.07 11.74
N LYS A 145 -9.67 1.44 12.87
CA LYS A 145 -9.81 2.82 13.33
C LYS A 145 -9.27 2.98 14.75
N TYR A 146 -9.16 4.22 15.21
CA TYR A 146 -8.53 4.56 16.48
C TYR A 146 -9.10 3.78 17.68
N ASN A 147 -10.41 3.79 17.86
CA ASN A 147 -11.01 3.14 19.02
C ASN A 147 -10.79 1.61 19.04
N PRO A 148 -11.04 0.84 17.95
CA PRO A 148 -10.66 -0.56 17.89
C PRO A 148 -9.16 -0.80 18.10
N PHE A 149 -8.30 0.06 17.53
CA PHE A 149 -6.86 -0.05 17.67
C PHE A 149 -6.39 0.06 19.11
N VAL A 150 -6.80 1.11 19.82
CA VAL A 150 -6.38 1.33 21.21
C VAL A 150 -6.98 0.28 22.15
N GLU A 151 -8.20 -0.18 21.90
CA GLU A 151 -8.84 -1.26 22.67
C GLU A 151 -8.08 -2.58 22.48
N PHE A 152 -7.76 -2.94 21.24
CA PHE A 152 -7.08 -4.20 20.88
C PHE A 152 -5.71 -4.32 21.53
N TYR A 153 -4.92 -3.25 21.50
CA TYR A 153 -3.58 -3.20 22.09
C TYR A 153 -3.58 -2.89 23.59
N GLY A 154 -4.68 -2.31 24.13
CA GLY A 154 -4.75 -1.81 25.50
C GLY A 154 -3.99 -0.50 25.66
N LEU A 155 -3.93 0.33 24.63
CA LEU A 155 -3.26 1.63 24.62
C LEU A 155 -4.16 2.70 25.26
N ASN A 156 -3.53 3.62 26.01
CA ASN A 156 -4.22 4.76 26.61
C ASN A 156 -3.37 6.00 26.40
N PHE A 157 -3.44 6.57 25.19
CA PHE A 157 -2.67 7.78 24.86
C PHE A 157 -3.11 8.96 25.69
N LYS A 158 -2.15 9.86 26.00
CA LYS A 158 -2.37 11.12 26.73
C LYS A 158 -3.38 12.01 26.02
N ASP A 159 -3.29 12.07 24.70
CA ASP A 159 -4.15 12.86 23.82
C ASP A 159 -4.05 12.33 22.39
N TYR A 160 -4.94 12.76 21.51
CA TYR A 160 -4.86 12.48 20.09
C TYR A 160 -5.17 13.72 19.25
N ILE A 161 -4.46 13.89 18.15
CA ILE A 161 -4.53 15.07 17.29
C ILE A 161 -4.86 14.62 15.85
N PRO A 162 -6.02 15.02 15.29
CA PRO A 162 -6.28 14.87 13.88
C PRO A 162 -5.43 15.84 13.06
N VAL A 163 -4.88 15.35 11.94
CA VAL A 163 -4.01 16.14 11.07
C VAL A 163 -4.33 15.83 9.60
N ASP A 164 -4.16 16.83 8.73
CA ASP A 164 -4.23 16.59 7.29
C ASP A 164 -3.05 15.73 6.82
N MET A 165 -3.28 14.82 5.87
CA MET A 165 -2.26 13.93 5.33
C MET A 165 -0.98 14.66 4.92
N GLY A 166 -1.11 15.79 4.22
CA GLY A 166 0.03 16.60 3.77
C GLY A 166 0.84 17.27 4.90
N LEU A 167 0.29 17.35 6.12
CA LEU A 167 0.95 17.96 7.29
C LEU A 167 1.44 16.95 8.30
N LYS A 168 1.08 15.67 8.17
CA LYS A 168 1.38 14.61 9.15
C LYS A 168 2.86 14.51 9.47
N TYR A 169 3.69 14.38 8.45
CA TYR A 169 5.14 14.22 8.62
C TYR A 169 5.82 15.47 9.22
N ALA A 170 5.41 16.66 8.80
CA ALA A 170 5.91 17.88 9.41
C ALA A 170 5.47 18.02 10.88
N SER A 171 4.29 17.53 11.22
CA SER A 171 3.74 17.61 12.58
C SER A 171 4.46 16.66 13.55
N ILE A 172 4.84 15.45 13.12
CA ILE A 172 5.63 14.57 13.97
C ILE A 172 7.08 15.04 14.07
N GLU A 173 7.67 15.56 12.99
CA GLU A 173 9.04 16.10 12.99
C GLU A 173 9.19 17.28 13.93
N ASN A 174 8.18 18.15 14.06
CA ASN A 174 8.19 19.28 14.95
C ASN A 174 7.69 18.99 16.39
N GLY A 175 7.34 17.72 16.69
CA GLY A 175 6.90 17.28 18.01
C GLY A 175 5.47 17.69 18.38
N THR A 176 4.60 17.94 17.40
CA THR A 176 3.17 18.18 17.66
C THR A 176 2.50 16.93 18.25
N PHE A 177 2.93 15.75 17.84
CA PHE A 177 2.58 14.45 18.42
C PHE A 177 3.78 13.50 18.36
N ASP A 178 3.73 12.44 19.16
CA ASP A 178 4.83 11.51 19.39
C ASP A 178 4.69 10.21 18.63
N VAL A 179 3.47 9.82 18.28
CA VAL A 179 3.10 8.57 17.59
C VAL A 179 2.19 8.90 16.43
N ALA A 180 2.44 8.33 15.26
CA ALA A 180 1.62 8.57 14.07
C ALA A 180 1.16 7.28 13.40
N VAL A 181 -0.04 7.32 12.80
CA VAL A 181 -0.39 6.36 11.74
C VAL A 181 0.39 6.73 10.48
N VAL A 182 1.07 5.77 9.91
CA VAL A 182 1.84 5.90 8.67
C VAL A 182 1.49 4.76 7.71
N TYR A 183 2.03 4.79 6.50
CA TYR A 183 1.97 3.67 5.56
C TYR A 183 3.34 2.99 5.49
N THR A 184 3.36 1.67 5.41
CA THR A 184 4.61 0.88 5.46
C THR A 184 5.57 1.20 4.32
N THR A 185 5.05 1.52 3.14
CA THR A 185 5.84 1.80 1.93
C THR A 185 6.14 3.30 1.71
N ASP A 186 5.70 4.19 2.62
CA ASP A 186 5.89 5.63 2.44
C ASP A 186 7.34 6.06 2.75
N GLY A 187 8.06 6.48 1.72
CA GLY A 187 9.43 6.97 1.84
C GLY A 187 9.62 8.19 2.75
N LEU A 188 8.53 8.93 3.03
CA LEU A 188 8.56 10.05 3.98
C LEU A 188 8.84 9.59 5.41
N ASN A 189 8.53 8.34 5.78
CA ASN A 189 8.90 7.77 7.07
C ASN A 189 10.41 7.92 7.32
N ARG A 190 11.20 7.53 6.32
CA ARG A 190 12.67 7.62 6.37
C ARG A 190 13.14 9.07 6.36
N LYS A 191 12.49 9.93 5.56
CA LYS A 191 12.87 11.35 5.46
C LYS A 191 12.84 12.06 6.82
N VAL A 192 11.82 11.77 7.63
CA VAL A 192 11.65 12.43 8.94
C VAL A 192 12.14 11.58 10.12
N GLY A 193 12.91 10.52 9.85
CA GLY A 193 13.53 9.68 10.87
C GLY A 193 12.51 8.94 11.74
N LEU A 194 11.51 8.31 11.11
CA LEU A 194 10.55 7.47 11.82
C LEU A 194 11.00 6.01 11.83
N LYS A 195 10.91 5.41 12.99
CA LYS A 195 10.89 3.96 13.17
C LYS A 195 9.46 3.49 13.03
N VAL A 196 9.20 2.65 12.03
CA VAL A 196 7.95 1.91 11.92
C VAL A 196 8.01 0.72 12.89
N LEU A 197 6.99 0.63 13.76
CA LEU A 197 6.89 -0.46 14.76
C LEU A 197 6.24 -1.68 14.14
N GLU A 198 6.68 -2.86 14.56
CA GLU A 198 6.07 -4.13 14.18
C GLU A 198 4.66 -4.25 14.78
N ASP A 199 3.69 -4.65 13.98
CA ASP A 199 2.33 -5.00 14.41
C ASP A 199 2.31 -6.44 14.97
N ASP A 200 2.85 -6.61 16.18
CA ASP A 200 3.12 -7.90 16.83
C ASP A 200 1.87 -8.73 17.18
N LYS A 201 0.67 -8.13 17.02
CA LYS A 201 -0.61 -8.82 17.21
C LYS A 201 -1.46 -8.89 15.94
N SER A 202 -0.94 -8.41 14.80
CA SER A 202 -1.63 -8.43 13.51
C SER A 202 -3.01 -7.73 13.56
N PHE A 203 -3.03 -6.51 14.07
CA PHE A 203 -4.25 -5.68 14.09
C PHE A 203 -4.60 -5.17 12.69
N PHE A 204 -3.59 -4.70 11.96
CA PHE A 204 -3.78 -4.26 10.58
C PHE A 204 -3.74 -5.49 9.66
N PRO A 205 -4.75 -5.69 8.80
CA PRO A 205 -4.72 -6.79 7.84
C PRO A 205 -3.64 -6.57 6.80
N ASP A 206 -3.25 -7.66 6.16
CA ASP A 206 -2.42 -7.62 4.96
C ASP A 206 -3.04 -6.70 3.91
N TYR A 207 -2.19 -5.97 3.17
CA TYR A 207 -2.60 -5.07 2.11
C TYR A 207 -1.65 -5.25 0.93
N ASN A 208 -1.79 -6.42 0.27
CA ASN A 208 -0.84 -6.87 -0.75
C ASN A 208 -1.03 -6.12 -2.06
N GLY A 209 0.06 -5.59 -2.62
CA GLY A 209 0.10 -5.08 -3.97
C GLY A 209 0.03 -6.21 -5.00
N MET A 210 -0.76 -6.01 -6.08
CA MET A 210 -0.92 -6.99 -7.15
C MET A 210 -1.40 -6.32 -8.43
N PHE A 211 -1.16 -6.97 -9.57
CA PHE A 211 -1.75 -6.54 -10.83
C PHE A 211 -3.14 -7.13 -11.02
N VAL A 212 -4.01 -6.30 -11.59
CA VAL A 212 -5.34 -6.68 -12.06
C VAL A 212 -5.37 -6.47 -13.57
N VAL A 213 -5.64 -7.53 -14.32
CA VAL A 213 -5.55 -7.56 -15.78
C VAL A 213 -6.86 -8.08 -16.37
N ARG A 214 -7.32 -7.50 -17.46
CA ARG A 214 -8.51 -7.99 -18.17
C ARG A 214 -8.28 -9.36 -18.77
N GLY A 215 -9.28 -10.25 -18.68
CA GLY A 215 -9.21 -11.60 -19.20
C GLY A 215 -9.01 -11.65 -20.72
N ASP A 216 -9.74 -10.80 -21.47
CA ASP A 216 -9.61 -10.74 -22.95
C ASP A 216 -8.21 -10.30 -23.42
N ILE A 217 -7.48 -9.51 -22.63
CA ILE A 217 -6.08 -9.14 -22.92
C ILE A 217 -5.15 -10.33 -22.73
N LEU A 218 -5.33 -11.11 -21.65
CA LEU A 218 -4.53 -12.33 -21.44
C LEU A 218 -4.86 -13.43 -22.45
N GLU A 219 -6.11 -13.50 -22.94
CA GLU A 219 -6.46 -14.38 -24.04
C GLU A 219 -5.81 -13.95 -25.36
N GLN A 220 -5.75 -12.64 -25.63
CA GLN A 220 -5.14 -12.10 -26.85
C GLN A 220 -3.61 -12.17 -26.82
N TYR A 221 -2.99 -12.02 -25.66
CA TYR A 221 -1.54 -11.98 -25.45
C TYR A 221 -1.14 -12.90 -24.28
N PRO A 222 -1.18 -14.23 -24.46
CA PRO A 222 -0.96 -15.20 -23.37
C PRO A 222 0.42 -15.09 -22.71
N GLU A 223 1.41 -14.54 -23.42
CA GLU A 223 2.76 -14.31 -22.88
C GLU A 223 2.81 -13.26 -21.76
N LEU A 224 1.83 -12.34 -21.70
CA LEU A 224 1.81 -11.26 -20.72
C LEU A 224 1.74 -11.78 -19.30
N GLU A 225 0.94 -12.82 -19.04
CA GLU A 225 0.81 -13.38 -17.69
C GLU A 225 2.18 -13.80 -17.15
N GLY A 226 2.95 -14.57 -17.93
CA GLY A 226 4.29 -15.01 -17.52
C GLY A 226 5.31 -13.88 -17.37
N ILE A 227 5.16 -12.79 -18.13
CA ILE A 227 6.03 -11.60 -18.00
C ILE A 227 5.70 -10.83 -16.72
N LEU A 228 4.43 -10.61 -16.45
CA LEU A 228 3.98 -9.87 -15.26
C LEU A 228 4.26 -10.64 -13.96
N GLU A 229 4.11 -11.98 -13.99
CA GLU A 229 4.41 -12.86 -12.87
C GLU A 229 5.90 -12.87 -12.46
N GLN A 230 6.81 -12.34 -13.30
CA GLN A 230 8.22 -12.13 -12.90
C GLN A 230 8.35 -11.12 -11.74
N LEU A 231 7.34 -10.27 -11.53
CA LEU A 231 7.30 -9.34 -10.41
C LEU A 231 6.63 -9.93 -9.16
N SER A 232 6.01 -11.10 -9.24
CA SER A 232 5.37 -11.76 -8.10
C SER A 232 6.40 -12.20 -7.07
N GLY A 233 6.23 -11.73 -5.82
CA GLY A 233 7.18 -11.95 -4.72
C GLY A 233 8.53 -11.26 -4.90
N ALA A 234 8.65 -10.37 -5.90
CA ALA A 234 9.93 -9.82 -6.31
C ALA A 234 10.31 -8.54 -5.54
N ILE A 235 9.38 -7.87 -4.90
CA ILE A 235 9.57 -6.54 -4.30
C ILE A 235 9.20 -6.63 -2.82
N SER A 236 10.16 -6.51 -1.92
CA SER A 236 9.84 -6.41 -0.49
C SER A 236 9.24 -5.05 -0.13
N THR A 237 8.57 -4.97 1.02
CA THR A 237 8.07 -3.67 1.56
C THR A 237 9.22 -2.67 1.76
N GLU A 238 10.41 -3.15 2.15
CA GLU A 238 11.60 -2.32 2.30
C GLU A 238 12.12 -1.82 0.94
N ASP A 239 12.14 -2.66 -0.10
CA ASP A 239 12.51 -2.24 -1.46
C ASP A 239 11.56 -1.16 -1.96
N MET A 240 10.24 -1.33 -1.75
CA MET A 240 9.25 -0.35 -2.18
C MET A 240 9.41 0.97 -1.42
N ALA A 241 9.60 0.93 -0.10
CA ALA A 241 9.85 2.13 0.71
C ALA A 241 11.14 2.87 0.29
N GLU A 242 12.19 2.15 -0.10
CA GLU A 242 13.40 2.77 -0.65
C GLU A 242 13.14 3.41 -2.02
N MET A 243 12.41 2.74 -2.91
CA MET A 243 12.10 3.28 -4.24
C MET A 243 11.21 4.53 -4.15
N THR A 244 10.18 4.52 -3.31
CA THR A 244 9.33 5.71 -3.09
C THR A 244 10.13 6.85 -2.46
N TYR A 245 11.04 6.57 -1.52
CA TYR A 245 11.97 7.56 -0.98
C TYR A 245 12.84 8.21 -2.07
N GLN A 246 13.36 7.42 -3.01
CA GLN A 246 14.16 7.94 -4.10
C GLN A 246 13.36 8.86 -5.04
N VAL A 247 12.11 8.50 -5.31
CA VAL A 247 11.24 9.32 -6.16
C VAL A 247 10.77 10.57 -5.41
N ASP A 248 10.12 10.41 -4.25
CA ASP A 248 9.37 11.48 -3.59
C ASP A 248 10.26 12.44 -2.79
N VAL A 249 11.41 11.95 -2.32
CA VAL A 249 12.31 12.72 -1.47
C VAL A 249 13.57 13.15 -2.18
N GLN A 250 14.19 12.22 -2.93
CA GLN A 250 15.42 12.53 -3.66
C GLN A 250 15.16 13.15 -5.05
N GLY A 251 13.90 13.12 -5.53
CA GLY A 251 13.50 13.71 -6.80
C GLY A 251 14.03 12.96 -8.02
N ARG A 252 14.33 11.66 -7.89
CA ARG A 252 14.67 10.80 -9.02
C ARG A 252 13.44 10.55 -9.88
N THR A 253 13.66 10.31 -11.17
CA THR A 253 12.54 9.94 -12.04
C THR A 253 12.07 8.52 -11.76
N VAL A 254 10.76 8.28 -11.92
CA VAL A 254 10.16 6.95 -11.78
C VAL A 254 10.85 5.95 -12.71
N ASP A 255 11.12 6.35 -13.96
CA ASP A 255 11.82 5.53 -14.95
C ASP A 255 13.19 5.07 -14.49
N ASP A 256 14.01 5.98 -13.94
CA ASP A 256 15.37 5.64 -13.51
C ASP A 256 15.35 4.66 -12.33
N VAL A 257 14.46 4.89 -11.36
CA VAL A 257 14.34 4.04 -10.17
C VAL A 257 13.80 2.65 -10.56
N ALA A 258 12.74 2.58 -11.37
CA ALA A 258 12.17 1.33 -11.86
C ALA A 258 13.21 0.51 -12.66
N ARG A 259 13.95 1.16 -13.55
CA ARG A 259 15.00 0.51 -14.36
C ARG A 259 16.14 -0.03 -13.50
N GLU A 260 16.62 0.76 -12.55
CA GLU A 260 17.71 0.33 -11.65
C GLU A 260 17.28 -0.89 -10.83
N PHE A 261 16.07 -0.90 -10.31
CA PHE A 261 15.52 -2.04 -9.59
C PHE A 261 15.50 -3.30 -10.47
N LEU A 262 14.96 -3.21 -11.69
CA LEU A 262 14.88 -4.35 -12.61
C LEU A 262 16.26 -4.88 -13.03
N VAL A 263 17.26 -4.02 -13.18
CA VAL A 263 18.64 -4.43 -13.57
C VAL A 263 19.41 -5.07 -12.40
N SER A 264 19.06 -4.73 -11.15
CA SER A 264 19.73 -5.26 -9.95
C SER A 264 19.31 -6.69 -9.59
N ARG A 265 18.36 -7.26 -10.30
CA ARG A 265 17.83 -8.64 -10.14
C ARG A 265 18.14 -9.53 -11.32
#